data_441a6b532513394e3e98b50744a89372
#
_entry.id   441a6b532513394e3e98b50744a89372
#
_cell.length_a   1.000
_cell.length_b   1.000
_cell.length_c   1.000
_cell.angle_alpha   90.00
_cell.angle_beta   90.00
_cell.angle_gamma   90.00
#
_symmetry.space_group_name_H-M   'P 1'
#
loop_
_entity.id
_entity.type
_entity.pdbx_description
1 polymer ?
#
loop_
_entity_poly.entity_id
_entity_poly.type
_entity_poly.pdbx_seq_one_letter_code
_entity_poly.pdbx_strand_id
1 'polypeptide(L)'
;MKTKLKERKPYYLIIARKFIFWLVVLMLGIALYLLLTRENNKGRLIFTIVQLLAMLFVLRIPAFIQEIYHFKIPYLLDFVLITFAFSGFILGDVFNFYGRIPYWDSVLHAFSGVVIAYVGFIVIEYLDKEFTIPLSVSPLFMSLIVVSVALAI
;
A
#
# COMPACT_ATOMS: atom_id res chain seq x y z
N MET A 1 -4.79 -33.81 13.83
CA MET A 1 -5.74 -32.73 13.50
C MET A 1 -5.23 -31.46 14.16
N LYS A 2 -4.39 -30.64 13.46
CA LYS A 2 -3.86 -29.38 14.01
C LYS A 2 -4.94 -28.31 13.83
N THR A 3 -5.58 -27.90 14.89
CA THR A 3 -6.47 -26.75 14.94
C THR A 3 -5.69 -25.52 14.44
N LYS A 4 -5.98 -25.06 13.21
CA LYS A 4 -5.46 -23.78 12.70
C LYS A 4 -6.02 -22.68 13.61
N LEU A 5 -5.24 -22.29 14.61
CA LEU A 5 -5.51 -21.07 15.37
C LEU A 5 -5.61 -19.95 14.34
N LYS A 6 -6.81 -19.39 14.18
CA LYS A 6 -7.07 -18.25 13.32
C LYS A 6 -6.35 -17.06 13.96
N GLU A 7 -5.13 -16.77 13.49
CA GLU A 7 -4.36 -15.62 13.96
C GLU A 7 -5.24 -14.37 13.84
N ARG A 8 -5.55 -13.75 14.96
CA ARG A 8 -6.34 -12.52 14.99
C ARG A 8 -5.50 -11.38 14.44
N LYS A 9 -6.06 -10.64 13.49
CA LYS A 9 -5.40 -9.42 12.97
C LYS A 9 -5.09 -8.48 14.14
N PRO A 10 -3.88 -7.90 14.19
CA PRO A 10 -3.51 -7.00 15.27
C PRO A 10 -4.44 -5.78 15.31
N TYR A 11 -4.76 -5.35 16.52
CA TYR A 11 -5.75 -4.31 16.76
C TYR A 11 -5.40 -2.98 16.08
N TYR A 12 -4.11 -2.62 16.07
CA TYR A 12 -3.64 -1.40 15.39
C TYR A 12 -3.96 -1.38 13.89
N LEU A 13 -3.84 -2.53 13.21
CA LEU A 13 -4.13 -2.64 11.79
C LEU A 13 -5.63 -2.45 11.50
N ILE A 14 -6.48 -3.01 12.37
CA ILE A 14 -7.94 -2.88 12.23
C ILE A 14 -8.35 -1.42 12.42
N ILE A 15 -7.78 -0.74 13.43
CA ILE A 15 -8.07 0.67 13.68
C ILE A 15 -7.58 1.53 12.52
N ALA A 16 -6.32 1.37 12.08
CA ALA A 16 -5.75 2.15 10.99
C ALA A 16 -6.59 2.01 9.71
N ARG A 17 -6.98 0.77 9.33
CA ARG A 17 -7.83 0.55 8.16
C ARG A 17 -9.20 1.23 8.29
N LYS A 18 -9.86 1.09 9.43
CA LYS A 18 -11.17 1.71 9.66
C LYS A 18 -11.07 3.23 9.63
N PHE A 19 -10.06 3.78 10.29
CA PHE A 19 -9.82 5.23 10.33
C PHE A 19 -9.59 5.78 8.91
N ILE A 20 -8.66 5.19 8.16
CA ILE A 20 -8.35 5.62 6.79
C ILE A 20 -9.58 5.46 5.89
N PHE A 21 -10.30 4.34 5.99
CA PHE A 21 -11.51 4.12 5.19
C PHE A 21 -12.57 5.22 5.42
N TRP A 22 -12.91 5.51 6.67
CA TRP A 22 -13.91 6.54 6.98
C TRP A 22 -13.44 7.94 6.62
N LEU A 23 -12.14 8.23 6.80
CA LEU A 23 -11.56 9.50 6.38
C LEU A 23 -11.69 9.67 4.85
N VAL A 24 -11.34 8.66 4.07
CA VAL A 24 -11.43 8.71 2.60
C VAL A 24 -12.88 8.82 2.14
N VAL A 25 -13.82 8.11 2.76
CA VAL A 25 -15.26 8.22 2.47
C VAL A 25 -15.78 9.62 2.75
N LEU A 26 -15.39 10.22 3.88
CA LEU A 26 -15.75 11.60 4.22
C LEU A 26 -15.21 12.60 3.19
N MET A 27 -13.92 12.48 2.83
CA MET A 27 -13.29 13.33 1.83
C MET A 27 -13.93 13.17 0.46
N LEU A 28 -14.31 11.94 0.07
CA LEU A 28 -15.02 11.68 -1.17
C LEU A 28 -16.39 12.37 -1.19
N GLY A 29 -17.14 12.30 -0.09
CA GLY A 29 -18.42 13.02 0.05
C GLY A 29 -18.25 14.52 -0.11
N ILE A 30 -17.23 15.11 0.53
CA ILE A 30 -16.90 16.55 0.41
C ILE A 30 -16.52 16.89 -1.02
N ALA A 31 -15.66 16.09 -1.68
CA ALA A 31 -15.22 16.34 -3.05
C ALA A 31 -16.37 16.27 -4.05
N LEU A 32 -17.29 15.31 -3.90
CA LEU A 32 -18.51 15.21 -4.71
C LEU A 32 -19.44 16.40 -4.49
N TYR A 33 -19.67 16.81 -3.25
CA TYR A 33 -20.47 17.99 -2.94
C TYR A 33 -19.88 19.25 -3.58
N LEU A 34 -18.56 19.45 -3.49
CA LEU A 34 -17.88 20.59 -4.11
C LEU A 34 -17.92 20.53 -5.65
N LEU A 35 -17.87 19.34 -6.24
CA LEU A 35 -17.99 19.17 -7.68
C LEU A 35 -19.37 19.61 -8.22
N LEU A 36 -20.42 19.35 -7.42
CA LEU A 36 -21.80 19.72 -7.77
C LEU A 36 -22.10 21.21 -7.55
N THR A 37 -21.46 21.83 -6.56
CA THR A 37 -21.79 23.19 -6.13
C THR A 37 -20.84 24.27 -6.66
N ARG A 38 -19.62 23.90 -7.08
CA ARG A 38 -18.61 24.84 -7.57
C ARG A 38 -18.38 24.67 -9.07
N GLU A 39 -18.36 25.78 -9.81
CA GLU A 39 -18.03 25.77 -11.23
C GLU A 39 -16.52 25.79 -11.49
N ASN A 40 -15.74 26.40 -10.59
CA ASN A 40 -14.30 26.53 -10.71
C ASN A 40 -13.55 25.28 -10.23
N ASN A 41 -12.46 24.94 -10.91
CA ASN A 41 -11.55 23.83 -10.54
C ASN A 41 -12.13 22.40 -10.65
N LYS A 42 -13.12 22.18 -11.52
CA LYS A 42 -13.73 20.84 -11.73
C LYS A 42 -12.70 19.77 -12.07
N GLY A 43 -11.70 20.08 -12.91
CA GLY A 43 -10.65 19.13 -13.27
C GLY A 43 -9.84 18.65 -12.05
N ARG A 44 -9.47 19.53 -11.14
CA ARG A 44 -8.76 19.18 -9.90
C ARG A 44 -9.65 18.34 -8.98
N LEU A 45 -10.92 18.67 -8.85
CA LEU A 45 -11.86 17.90 -8.04
C LEU A 45 -12.07 16.50 -8.60
N ILE A 46 -12.20 16.33 -9.92
CA ILE A 46 -12.31 15.03 -10.57
C ILE A 46 -11.03 14.21 -10.29
N PHE A 47 -9.86 14.80 -10.45
CA PHE A 47 -8.59 14.12 -10.15
C PHE A 47 -8.52 13.67 -8.69
N THR A 48 -8.90 14.53 -7.74
CA THR A 48 -8.99 14.19 -6.32
C THR A 48 -9.96 13.02 -6.07
N ILE A 49 -11.13 13.01 -6.73
CA ILE A 49 -12.10 11.91 -6.60
C ILE A 49 -11.49 10.60 -7.11
N VAL A 50 -10.79 10.62 -8.25
CA VAL A 50 -10.11 9.42 -8.78
C VAL A 50 -9.07 8.89 -7.80
N GLN A 51 -8.28 9.76 -7.19
CA GLN A 51 -7.29 9.37 -6.18
C GLN A 51 -7.93 8.77 -4.91
N LEU A 52 -9.04 9.36 -4.44
CA LEU A 52 -9.78 8.82 -3.30
C LEU A 52 -10.38 7.45 -3.60
N LEU A 53 -10.91 7.24 -4.81
CA LEU A 53 -11.39 5.94 -5.26
C LEU A 53 -10.25 4.93 -5.38
N ALA A 54 -9.09 5.34 -5.94
CA ALA A 54 -7.90 4.51 -6.00
C ALA A 54 -7.44 4.09 -4.59
N MET A 55 -7.48 5.00 -3.61
CA MET A 55 -7.15 4.66 -2.21
C MET A 55 -8.11 3.63 -1.62
N LEU A 56 -9.43 3.74 -1.86
CA LEU A 56 -10.39 2.72 -1.44
C LEU A 56 -10.11 1.36 -2.06
N PHE A 57 -9.68 1.34 -3.32
CA PHE A 57 -9.27 0.12 -4.00
C PHE A 57 -8.00 -0.48 -3.36
N VAL A 58 -6.97 0.34 -3.11
CA VAL A 58 -5.72 -0.09 -2.45
C VAL A 58 -5.99 -0.74 -1.08
N LEU A 59 -6.93 -0.21 -0.31
CA LEU A 59 -7.33 -0.82 0.97
C LEU A 59 -7.89 -2.25 0.82
N ARG A 60 -8.37 -2.63 -0.36
CA ARG A 60 -8.91 -3.97 -0.65
C ARG A 60 -7.89 -4.95 -1.19
N ILE A 61 -6.78 -4.46 -1.78
CA ILE A 61 -5.76 -5.29 -2.44
C ILE A 61 -5.26 -6.44 -1.55
N PRO A 62 -4.85 -6.23 -0.27
CA PRO A 62 -4.33 -7.33 0.53
C PRO A 62 -5.37 -8.42 0.82
N ALA A 63 -6.64 -8.04 0.98
CA ALA A 63 -7.72 -9.01 1.16
C ALA A 63 -7.96 -9.83 -0.11
N PHE A 64 -7.97 -9.16 -1.26
CA PHE A 64 -8.16 -9.77 -2.57
C PHE A 64 -7.04 -10.76 -2.92
N ILE A 65 -5.77 -10.38 -2.67
CA ILE A 65 -4.63 -11.27 -2.88
C ILE A 65 -4.72 -12.51 -1.98
N GLN A 66 -5.07 -12.33 -0.71
CA GLN A 66 -5.22 -13.44 0.23
C GLN A 66 -6.34 -14.41 -0.18
N GLU A 67 -7.42 -13.89 -0.78
CA GLU A 67 -8.56 -14.71 -1.22
C GLU A 67 -8.23 -15.52 -2.47
N ILE A 68 -7.57 -14.92 -3.47
CA ILE A 68 -7.25 -15.59 -4.75
C ILE A 68 -6.09 -16.56 -4.61
N TYR A 69 -4.99 -16.11 -4.02
CA TYR A 69 -3.73 -16.88 -4.00
C TYR A 69 -3.55 -17.68 -2.71
N HIS A 70 -4.48 -17.62 -1.78
CA HIS A 70 -4.41 -18.26 -0.45
C HIS A 70 -3.12 -17.89 0.31
N PHE A 71 -2.46 -16.82 -0.12
CA PHE A 71 -1.21 -16.30 0.42
C PHE A 71 -1.47 -15.37 1.60
N LYS A 72 -0.85 -15.68 2.76
CA LYS A 72 -0.98 -14.83 3.94
C LYS A 72 0.00 -13.66 3.88
N ILE A 73 -0.50 -12.48 3.61
CA ILE A 73 0.29 -11.26 3.70
C ILE A 73 0.61 -10.98 5.18
N PRO A 74 1.90 -10.81 5.55
CA PRO A 74 2.28 -10.42 6.91
C PRO A 74 1.58 -9.11 7.32
N TYR A 75 1.08 -9.06 8.56
CA TYR A 75 0.36 -7.87 9.04
C TYR A 75 1.19 -6.59 9.02
N LEU A 76 2.49 -6.70 9.21
CA LEU A 76 3.41 -5.57 9.12
C LEU A 76 3.44 -5.01 7.69
N LEU A 77 3.56 -5.88 6.68
CA LEU A 77 3.54 -5.46 5.28
C LEU A 77 2.21 -4.80 4.92
N ASP A 78 1.09 -5.38 5.35
CA ASP A 78 -0.23 -4.81 5.14
C ASP A 78 -0.34 -3.39 5.71
N PHE A 79 0.16 -3.18 6.95
CA PHE A 79 0.18 -1.88 7.60
C PHE A 79 1.09 -0.88 6.86
N VAL A 80 2.28 -1.31 6.46
CA VAL A 80 3.25 -0.48 5.73
C VAL A 80 2.68 -0.04 4.37
N LEU A 81 2.08 -0.96 3.60
CA LEU A 81 1.48 -0.63 2.30
C LEU A 81 0.33 0.38 2.43
N ILE A 82 -0.54 0.21 3.43
CA ILE A 82 -1.65 1.14 3.66
C ILE A 82 -1.12 2.53 4.05
N THR A 83 -0.13 2.57 4.94
CA THR A 83 0.47 3.84 5.40
C THR A 83 1.19 4.54 4.26
N PHE A 84 1.92 3.79 3.43
CA PHE A 84 2.59 4.31 2.25
C PHE A 84 1.60 4.89 1.23
N ALA A 85 0.55 4.14 0.89
CA ALA A 85 -0.49 4.61 -0.02
C ALA A 85 -1.21 5.86 0.53
N PHE A 86 -1.50 5.89 1.83
CA PHE A 86 -2.08 7.07 2.48
C PHE A 86 -1.15 8.28 2.40
N SER A 87 0.14 8.08 2.62
CA SER A 87 1.14 9.15 2.56
C SER A 87 1.30 9.72 1.14
N GLY A 88 1.25 8.88 0.11
CA GLY A 88 1.32 9.32 -1.28
C GLY A 88 0.04 10.00 -1.76
N PHE A 89 -1.09 9.30 -1.70
CA PHE A 89 -2.35 9.79 -2.26
C PHE A 89 -2.99 10.90 -1.42
N ILE A 90 -3.08 10.71 -0.11
CA ILE A 90 -3.82 11.63 0.74
C ILE A 90 -2.93 12.79 1.20
N LEU A 91 -1.82 12.50 1.86
CA LEU A 91 -0.93 13.55 2.32
C LEU A 91 -0.21 14.23 1.16
N GLY A 92 0.34 13.44 0.22
CA GLY A 92 1.09 13.94 -0.92
C GLY A 92 0.27 14.86 -1.81
N ASP A 93 -0.77 14.31 -2.42
CA ASP A 93 -1.56 15.00 -3.45
C ASP A 93 -2.71 15.82 -2.87
N VAL A 94 -3.61 15.19 -2.09
CA VAL A 94 -4.82 15.87 -1.62
C VAL A 94 -4.51 17.00 -0.65
N PHE A 95 -3.60 16.76 0.32
CA PHE A 95 -3.10 17.79 1.23
C PHE A 95 -1.95 18.63 0.67
N ASN A 96 -1.50 18.31 -0.56
CA ASN A 96 -0.44 19.01 -1.28
C ASN A 96 0.90 19.05 -0.52
N PHE A 97 1.29 17.94 0.13
CA PHE A 97 2.59 17.83 0.80
C PHE A 97 3.74 17.85 -0.19
N TYR A 98 3.56 17.34 -1.40
CA TYR A 98 4.53 17.48 -2.49
C TYR A 98 4.89 18.94 -2.81
N GLY A 99 3.92 19.84 -2.68
CA GLY A 99 4.15 21.28 -2.91
C GLY A 99 4.55 22.09 -1.66
N ARG A 100 4.32 21.53 -0.45
CA ARG A 100 4.52 22.27 0.81
C ARG A 100 5.73 21.83 1.61
N ILE A 101 6.07 20.55 1.54
CA ILE A 101 7.14 19.95 2.34
C ILE A 101 8.32 19.63 1.42
N PRO A 102 9.44 20.35 1.55
CA PRO A 102 10.67 20.02 0.81
C PRO A 102 11.04 18.54 1.08
N TYR A 103 11.50 17.84 0.04
CA TYR A 103 11.93 16.44 0.12
C TYR A 103 10.85 15.40 0.43
N TRP A 104 9.55 15.76 0.50
CA TRP A 104 8.47 14.79 0.72
C TRP A 104 8.51 13.65 -0.31
N ASP A 105 8.67 14.02 -1.57
CA ASP A 105 8.81 13.09 -2.68
C ASP A 105 10.04 12.17 -2.51
N SER A 106 11.20 12.75 -2.21
CA SER A 106 12.44 11.98 -1.98
C SER A 106 12.32 11.00 -0.83
N VAL A 107 11.65 11.38 0.26
CA VAL A 107 11.38 10.50 1.41
C VAL A 107 10.48 9.34 1.01
N LEU A 108 9.41 9.61 0.24
CA LEU A 108 8.53 8.56 -0.25
C LEU A 108 9.22 7.63 -1.24
N HIS A 109 10.07 8.16 -2.12
CA HIS A 109 10.88 7.33 -3.03
C HIS A 109 11.84 6.42 -2.26
N ALA A 110 12.58 6.94 -1.29
CA ALA A 110 13.45 6.13 -0.45
C ALA A 110 12.66 5.04 0.30
N PHE A 111 11.48 5.40 0.83
CA PHE A 111 10.62 4.45 1.53
C PHE A 111 10.03 3.40 0.58
N SER A 112 9.67 3.76 -0.67
CA SER A 112 9.19 2.81 -1.68
C SER A 112 10.23 1.75 -2.00
N GLY A 113 11.51 2.12 -2.11
CA GLY A 113 12.61 1.17 -2.30
C GLY A 113 12.68 0.12 -1.18
N VAL A 114 12.55 0.56 0.09
CA VAL A 114 12.52 -0.36 1.24
C VAL A 114 11.28 -1.27 1.19
N VAL A 115 10.11 -0.74 0.84
CA VAL A 115 8.88 -1.53 0.72
C VAL A 115 9.00 -2.57 -0.38
N ILE A 116 9.52 -2.20 -1.55
CA ILE A 116 9.71 -3.11 -2.68
C ILE A 116 10.71 -4.20 -2.33
N ALA A 117 11.83 -3.84 -1.66
CA ALA A 117 12.79 -4.81 -1.17
C ALA A 117 12.14 -5.82 -0.22
N TYR A 118 11.34 -5.36 0.73
CA TYR A 118 10.65 -6.22 1.68
C TYR A 118 9.61 -7.13 1.00
N VAL A 119 8.83 -6.60 0.04
CA VAL A 119 7.91 -7.41 -0.77
C VAL A 119 8.67 -8.47 -1.56
N GLY A 120 9.80 -8.11 -2.18
CA GLY A 120 10.64 -9.03 -2.92
C GLY A 120 11.10 -10.21 -2.07
N PHE A 121 11.57 -9.96 -0.84
CA PHE A 121 11.94 -11.04 0.08
C PHE A 121 10.77 -11.97 0.41
N ILE A 122 9.58 -11.43 0.67
CA ILE A 122 8.39 -12.25 0.96
C ILE A 122 7.99 -13.09 -0.25
N VAL A 123 8.04 -12.52 -1.45
CA VAL A 123 7.71 -13.27 -2.69
C VAL A 123 8.69 -14.42 -2.90
N ILE A 124 9.99 -14.16 -2.72
CA ILE A 124 11.01 -15.20 -2.88
C ILE A 124 10.82 -16.31 -1.84
N GLU A 125 10.59 -15.96 -0.58
CA GLU A 125 10.32 -16.94 0.49
C GLU A 125 9.07 -17.78 0.20
N TYR A 126 8.05 -17.17 -0.39
CA TYR A 126 6.84 -17.87 -0.80
C TYR A 126 7.12 -18.85 -1.96
N LEU A 127 7.84 -18.40 -2.98
CA LEU A 127 8.19 -19.23 -4.15
C LEU A 127 9.07 -20.42 -3.76
N ASP A 128 10.02 -20.23 -2.85
CA ASP A 128 10.89 -21.29 -2.32
C ASP A 128 10.09 -22.38 -1.57
N LYS A 129 9.03 -22.00 -0.88
CA LYS A 129 8.18 -22.94 -0.14
C LYS A 129 7.14 -23.67 -0.99
N GLU A 130 6.59 -23.01 -2.00
CA GLU A 130 5.49 -23.54 -2.79
C GLU A 130 5.98 -24.34 -4.01
N PHE A 131 7.02 -23.86 -4.64
CA PHE A 131 7.66 -24.55 -5.76
C PHE A 131 8.86 -25.32 -5.22
N THR A 132 8.83 -26.63 -5.32
CA THR A 132 9.93 -27.56 -4.99
C THR A 132 11.17 -27.37 -5.90
N ILE A 133 11.34 -26.18 -6.46
CA ILE A 133 12.56 -25.78 -7.13
C ILE A 133 13.51 -25.36 -6.00
N PRO A 134 14.58 -26.13 -5.71
CA PRO A 134 15.56 -25.66 -4.76
C PRO A 134 16.21 -24.42 -5.39
N LEU A 135 15.63 -23.27 -5.13
CA LEU A 135 16.32 -22.00 -5.32
C LEU A 135 17.46 -22.00 -4.29
N SER A 136 18.50 -22.79 -4.55
CA SER A 136 19.75 -22.76 -3.80
C SER A 136 20.49 -21.43 -4.03
N VAL A 137 19.68 -20.38 -4.10
CA VAL A 137 20.15 -19.01 -4.32
C VAL A 137 20.68 -18.53 -2.97
N SER A 138 21.96 -18.22 -2.93
CA SER A 138 22.54 -17.70 -1.71
C SER A 138 21.77 -16.46 -1.23
N PRO A 139 21.59 -16.23 0.08
CA PRO A 139 20.92 -15.04 0.59
C PRO A 139 21.50 -13.74 0.03
N LEU A 140 22.79 -13.73 -0.28
CA LEU A 140 23.48 -12.60 -0.89
C LEU A 140 22.95 -12.31 -2.31
N PHE A 141 22.79 -13.35 -3.15
CA PHE A 141 22.30 -13.19 -4.51
C PHE A 141 20.84 -12.73 -4.52
N MET A 142 20.02 -13.25 -3.61
CA MET A 142 18.65 -12.80 -3.40
C MET A 142 18.60 -11.32 -3.01
N SER A 143 19.45 -10.91 -2.07
CA SER A 143 19.55 -9.51 -1.66
C SER A 143 19.95 -8.61 -2.82
N LEU A 144 20.89 -9.03 -3.68
CA LEU A 144 21.32 -8.26 -4.85
C LEU A 144 20.17 -8.08 -5.86
N ILE A 145 19.40 -9.12 -6.16
CA ILE A 145 18.24 -9.02 -7.07
C ILE A 145 17.23 -8.02 -6.52
N VAL A 146 16.83 -8.18 -5.25
CA VAL A 146 15.81 -7.34 -4.63
C VAL A 146 16.26 -5.88 -4.56
N VAL A 147 17.51 -5.61 -4.18
CA VAL A 147 18.06 -4.25 -4.16
C VAL A 147 18.18 -3.67 -5.56
N SER A 148 18.58 -4.47 -6.56
CA SER A 148 18.65 -4.01 -7.96
C SER A 148 17.28 -3.59 -8.50
N VAL A 149 16.23 -4.34 -8.20
CA VAL A 149 14.85 -3.97 -8.56
C VAL A 149 14.40 -2.70 -7.85
N ALA A 150 14.70 -2.58 -6.54
CA ALA A 150 14.36 -1.40 -5.77
C ALA A 150 15.09 -0.12 -6.23
N LEU A 151 16.30 -0.25 -6.79
CA LEU A 151 17.08 0.88 -7.33
C LEU A 151 16.69 1.25 -8.77
N ALA A 152 16.01 0.35 -9.50
CA ALA A 152 15.60 0.56 -10.89
C ALA A 152 14.28 1.35 -11.02
N ILE A 153 13.63 1.64 -9.91
CA ILE A 153 12.35 2.37 -9.83
C ILE A 153 12.58 3.80 -9.32
#